data_f640a239d4e271652b55fb73a540b973
#
_entry.id   f640a239d4e271652b55fb73a540b973
#
_cell.length_a   1.000
_cell.length_b   1.000
_cell.length_c   1.000
_cell.angle_alpha   90.00
_cell.angle_beta   90.00
_cell.angle_gamma   90.00
#
_symmetry.space_group_name_H-M   'P 1'
#
loop_
_entity.id
_entity.type
_entity.pdbx_description
1 polymer ?
#
loop_
_entity_poly.entity_id
_entity_poly.type
_entity_poly.pdbx_seq_one_letter_code
_entity_poly.pdbx_strand_id
1 'polypeptide(L)'
;MDALTRWTALGFAALLCGCAGYQLGPTGGQTAGARSIEIVPFLNETLEPRLTDPLTAGLRKEFQRDATFRLQTHGEADIVVTGKVTSYYRRALSLAPTDLATGRDYRLEMTAQVTARERGTGRVLVDQPVRGSTLIRVGSDLTSTERQALPLLADDLAKRVVALLAEGSW
;
A
#
# COMPACT_ATOMS: atom_id res chain seq x y z
N MET A 1 -35.08 -27.05 39.98
CA MET A 1 -34.20 -26.41 38.96
C MET A 1 -33.51 -27.51 38.22
N ASP A 2 -34.07 -27.82 37.08
CA ASP A 2 -34.01 -29.12 36.44
C ASP A 2 -32.71 -29.34 35.64
N ALA A 3 -32.25 -30.59 35.61
CA ALA A 3 -31.07 -31.05 34.90
C ALA A 3 -31.04 -30.56 33.44
N LEU A 4 -32.23 -30.42 32.82
CA LEU A 4 -32.38 -29.93 31.45
C LEU A 4 -31.84 -28.49 31.26
N THR A 5 -32.10 -27.60 32.26
CA THR A 5 -31.66 -26.18 32.18
C THR A 5 -30.12 -26.06 32.28
N ARG A 6 -29.50 -26.98 33.03
CA ARG A 6 -28.02 -27.02 33.17
C ARG A 6 -27.35 -27.52 31.89
N TRP A 7 -27.94 -28.44 31.17
CA TRP A 7 -27.44 -28.98 29.92
C TRP A 7 -27.57 -27.97 28.77
N THR A 8 -28.68 -27.18 28.72
CA THR A 8 -28.86 -26.10 27.73
C THR A 8 -27.88 -24.94 27.98
N ALA A 9 -27.59 -24.59 29.23
CA ALA A 9 -26.61 -23.55 29.55
C ALA A 9 -25.18 -23.96 29.20
N LEU A 10 -24.83 -25.25 29.39
CA LEU A 10 -23.50 -25.77 29.00
C LEU A 10 -23.32 -25.79 27.47
N GLY A 11 -24.37 -26.15 26.73
CA GLY A 11 -24.35 -26.14 25.25
C GLY A 11 -24.21 -24.72 24.66
N PHE A 12 -24.84 -23.72 25.29
CA PHE A 12 -24.73 -22.33 24.85
C PHE A 12 -23.35 -21.71 25.14
N ALA A 13 -22.72 -22.10 26.25
CA ALA A 13 -21.36 -21.64 26.56
C ALA A 13 -20.30 -22.21 25.63
N ALA A 14 -20.47 -23.42 25.08
CA ALA A 14 -19.55 -24.03 24.13
C ALA A 14 -19.58 -23.37 22.74
N LEU A 15 -20.67 -22.71 22.34
CA LEU A 15 -20.81 -22.01 21.08
C LEU A 15 -20.09 -20.64 21.04
N LEU A 16 -19.69 -20.08 22.19
CA LEU A 16 -19.00 -18.79 22.30
C LEU A 16 -17.48 -18.88 22.17
N CYS A 17 -16.90 -20.07 22.16
CA CYS A 17 -15.44 -20.27 22.07
C CYS A 17 -14.88 -20.27 20.62
N GLY A 18 -15.70 -20.02 19.60
CA GLY A 18 -15.31 -20.18 18.20
C GLY A 18 -14.51 -19.04 17.55
N CYS A 19 -14.29 -17.89 18.21
CA CYS A 19 -13.66 -16.71 17.61
C CYS A 19 -12.26 -16.38 18.11
N ALA A 20 -11.57 -17.25 18.83
CA ALA A 20 -10.27 -16.97 19.45
C ALA A 20 -9.05 -17.17 18.52
N GLY A 21 -9.24 -17.42 17.22
CA GLY A 21 -8.14 -17.71 16.27
C GLY A 21 -7.75 -16.57 15.33
N TYR A 22 -8.35 -15.40 15.41
CA TYR A 22 -8.00 -14.28 14.54
C TYR A 22 -6.82 -13.49 15.16
N GLN A 23 -5.61 -13.80 14.75
CA GLN A 23 -4.46 -12.94 15.03
C GLN A 23 -4.43 -11.81 14.00
N LEU A 24 -4.84 -10.62 14.42
CA LEU A 24 -4.56 -9.37 13.71
C LEU A 24 -3.07 -9.04 13.94
N GLY A 25 -2.24 -9.30 12.97
CA GLY A 25 -0.81 -9.02 13.04
C GLY A 25 -0.06 -9.46 11.79
N PRO A 26 1.19 -9.02 11.63
CA PRO A 26 2.00 -9.37 10.47
C PRO A 26 2.15 -10.89 10.35
N THR A 27 1.88 -11.45 9.17
CA THR A 27 1.97 -12.88 8.87
C THR A 27 3.40 -13.41 8.82
N GLY A 28 4.39 -12.51 8.79
CA GLY A 28 5.83 -12.83 8.70
C GLY A 28 6.54 -13.09 10.04
N GLY A 29 5.81 -13.30 11.16
CA GLY A 29 6.41 -13.54 12.47
C GLY A 29 7.01 -12.31 13.16
N GLN A 30 6.84 -11.14 12.61
CA GLN A 30 7.28 -9.87 13.22
C GLN A 30 6.26 -9.41 14.27
N THR A 31 6.75 -8.83 15.37
CA THR A 31 5.87 -8.17 16.34
C THR A 31 5.45 -6.82 15.78
N ALA A 32 4.14 -6.56 15.73
CA ALA A 32 3.60 -5.28 15.24
C ALA A 32 4.24 -4.08 15.98
N GLY A 33 4.72 -3.09 15.23
CA GLY A 33 5.33 -1.87 15.76
C GLY A 33 6.69 -2.05 16.45
N ALA A 34 7.30 -3.24 16.41
CA ALA A 34 8.59 -3.50 17.04
C ALA A 34 9.73 -2.74 16.36
N ARG A 35 9.66 -2.55 15.04
CA ARG A 35 10.64 -1.81 14.25
C ARG A 35 10.07 -0.48 13.76
N SER A 36 10.87 0.55 13.81
CA SER A 36 10.50 1.85 13.28
C SER A 36 10.95 2.00 11.82
N ILE A 37 10.15 2.75 11.05
CA ILE A 37 10.41 2.99 9.63
C ILE A 37 10.32 4.48 9.31
N GLU A 38 11.29 4.98 8.56
CA GLU A 38 11.32 6.32 8.00
C GLU A 38 11.12 6.26 6.49
N ILE A 39 10.27 7.13 5.98
CA ILE A 39 10.02 7.26 4.55
C ILE A 39 10.63 8.57 4.07
N VAL A 40 11.68 8.45 3.29
CA VAL A 40 12.27 9.57 2.55
C VAL A 40 11.43 9.83 1.30
N PRO A 41 11.07 11.07 0.97
CA PRO A 41 10.37 11.37 -0.26
C PRO A 41 11.09 10.77 -1.48
N PHE A 42 10.33 10.08 -2.33
CA PHE A 42 10.90 9.43 -3.50
C PHE A 42 11.34 10.45 -4.54
N LEU A 43 12.46 10.19 -5.19
CA LEU A 43 12.90 10.97 -6.35
C LEU A 43 11.99 10.67 -7.54
N ASN A 44 11.76 11.68 -8.38
CA ASN A 44 10.98 11.53 -9.59
C ASN A 44 11.88 11.67 -10.82
N GLU A 45 12.07 10.57 -11.53
CA GLU A 45 12.86 10.52 -12.76
C GLU A 45 11.95 10.56 -14.03
N THR A 46 10.64 10.85 -13.85
CA THR A 46 9.67 10.92 -14.95
C THR A 46 9.39 12.37 -15.36
N LEU A 47 8.69 12.53 -16.49
CA LEU A 47 8.23 13.83 -16.95
C LEU A 47 6.94 14.32 -16.27
N GLU A 48 6.29 13.51 -15.41
CA GLU A 48 5.10 13.92 -14.66
C GLU A 48 5.49 14.42 -13.26
N PRO A 49 5.51 15.74 -13.03
CA PRO A 49 6.07 16.30 -11.79
C PRO A 49 5.19 16.07 -10.55
N ARG A 50 3.92 15.71 -10.74
CA ARG A 50 2.92 15.63 -9.66
C ARG A 50 2.85 14.26 -8.97
N LEU A 51 3.83 13.38 -9.13
CA LEU A 51 3.81 12.01 -8.58
C LEU A 51 4.37 11.93 -7.16
N THR A 52 5.34 12.75 -6.80
CA THR A 52 6.08 12.65 -5.54
C THR A 52 5.22 12.87 -4.30
N ASP A 53 4.42 13.93 -4.30
CA ASP A 53 3.62 14.30 -3.12
C ASP A 53 2.51 13.28 -2.83
N PRO A 54 1.67 12.87 -3.82
CA PRO A 54 0.69 11.82 -3.61
C PRO A 54 1.32 10.50 -3.16
N LEU A 55 2.46 10.12 -3.74
CA LEU A 55 3.15 8.88 -3.38
C LEU A 55 3.68 8.93 -1.94
N THR A 56 4.32 10.02 -1.54
CA THR A 56 4.82 10.19 -0.18
C THR A 56 3.68 10.17 0.85
N ALA A 57 2.57 10.84 0.54
CA ALA A 57 1.38 10.84 1.38
C ALA A 57 0.74 9.45 1.47
N GLY A 58 0.62 8.76 0.33
CA GLY A 58 0.08 7.39 0.26
C GLY A 58 0.92 6.38 1.06
N LEU A 59 2.25 6.43 0.93
CA LEU A 59 3.16 5.59 1.69
C LEU A 59 3.02 5.79 3.20
N ARG A 60 3.04 7.06 3.66
CA ARG A 60 2.87 7.36 5.08
C ARG A 60 1.54 6.88 5.63
N LYS A 61 0.45 7.14 4.90
CA LYS A 61 -0.90 6.69 5.26
C LYS A 61 -0.98 5.17 5.37
N GLU A 62 -0.41 4.44 4.40
CA GLU A 62 -0.52 2.99 4.36
C GLU A 62 0.36 2.33 5.43
N PHE A 63 1.57 2.83 5.71
CA PHE A 63 2.38 2.36 6.83
C PHE A 63 1.73 2.62 8.20
N GLN A 64 1.05 3.76 8.38
CA GLN A 64 0.28 4.03 9.60
C GLN A 64 -0.90 3.08 9.77
N ARG A 65 -1.55 2.71 8.65
CA ARG A 65 -2.72 1.83 8.64
C ARG A 65 -2.36 0.37 8.88
N ASP A 66 -1.28 -0.10 8.28
CA ASP A 66 -0.83 -1.48 8.37
C ASP A 66 -0.31 -1.81 9.78
N ALA A 67 0.32 -0.86 10.46
CA ALA A 67 0.85 -0.95 11.82
C ALA A 67 1.92 -2.05 12.05
N THR A 68 2.39 -2.74 11.02
CA THR A 68 3.53 -3.68 11.10
C THR A 68 4.77 -2.95 11.56
N PHE A 69 4.98 -1.74 11.05
CA PHE A 69 6.07 -0.86 11.43
C PHE A 69 5.54 0.40 12.12
N ARG A 70 6.32 0.93 13.04
CA ARG A 70 6.03 2.23 13.64
C ARG A 70 6.59 3.33 12.74
N LEU A 71 5.74 4.10 12.07
CA LEU A 71 6.19 5.22 11.24
C LEU A 71 6.86 6.29 12.11
N GLN A 72 8.11 6.62 11.76
CA GLN A 72 8.91 7.65 12.40
C GLN A 72 8.98 8.86 11.47
N THR A 73 8.52 10.01 11.96
CA THR A 73 8.57 11.30 11.24
C THR A 73 9.67 12.22 11.73
N HIS A 74 10.20 11.95 12.92
CA HIS A 74 11.28 12.69 13.55
C HIS A 74 12.23 11.72 14.27
N GLY A 75 13.51 12.00 14.24
CA GLY A 75 14.53 11.15 14.85
C GLY A 75 15.00 10.03 13.91
N GLU A 76 15.68 9.06 14.49
CA GLU A 76 16.27 7.94 13.73
C GLU A 76 15.35 6.73 13.75
N ALA A 77 15.00 6.19 12.57
CA ALA A 77 14.27 4.95 12.41
C ALA A 77 15.21 3.78 12.21
N ASP A 78 14.77 2.56 12.57
CA ASP A 78 15.52 1.33 12.35
C ASP A 78 15.67 1.00 10.88
N ILE A 79 14.65 1.31 10.09
CA ILE A 79 14.60 1.07 8.64
C ILE A 79 14.38 2.39 7.92
N VAL A 80 15.15 2.63 6.87
CA VAL A 80 14.98 3.78 5.98
C VAL A 80 14.51 3.29 4.62
N VAL A 81 13.37 3.78 4.17
CA VAL A 81 12.82 3.51 2.83
C VAL A 81 13.07 4.72 1.95
N THR A 82 13.78 4.46 0.87
CA THR A 82 14.04 5.40 -0.21
C THR A 82 13.50 4.84 -1.51
N GLY A 83 13.37 5.66 -2.53
CA GLY A 83 12.97 5.16 -3.85
C GLY A 83 13.05 6.21 -4.93
N LYS A 84 12.81 5.74 -6.15
CA LYS A 84 12.78 6.55 -7.37
C LYS A 84 11.61 6.14 -8.23
N VAL A 85 10.76 7.07 -8.61
CA VAL A 85 9.74 6.83 -9.63
C VAL A 85 10.44 6.81 -10.99
N THR A 86 10.51 5.63 -11.60
CA THR A 86 11.26 5.39 -12.83
C THR A 86 10.40 5.47 -14.09
N SER A 87 9.09 5.24 -13.96
CA SER A 87 8.19 5.34 -15.10
C SER A 87 6.77 5.69 -14.71
N TYR A 88 6.10 6.41 -15.60
CA TYR A 88 4.69 6.71 -15.58
C TYR A 88 4.13 6.55 -16.98
N TYR A 89 3.07 5.75 -17.12
CA TYR A 89 2.44 5.47 -18.42
C TYR A 89 0.93 5.60 -18.34
N ARG A 90 0.37 6.08 -19.43
CA ARG A 90 -1.06 6.09 -19.70
C ARG A 90 -1.35 5.24 -20.95
N ARG A 91 -2.18 4.23 -20.79
CA ARG A 91 -2.58 3.34 -21.88
C ARG A 91 -4.08 3.39 -22.09
N ALA A 92 -4.53 3.70 -23.29
CA ALA A 92 -5.94 3.58 -23.66
C ALA A 92 -6.36 2.09 -23.67
N LEU A 93 -7.52 1.80 -23.07
CA LEU A 93 -8.12 0.47 -23.00
C LEU A 93 -9.35 0.36 -23.90
N SER A 94 -10.10 1.44 -24.05
CA SER A 94 -11.27 1.51 -24.94
C SER A 94 -11.31 2.84 -25.65
N LEU A 95 -11.98 2.87 -26.82
CA LEU A 95 -12.19 4.06 -27.61
C LEU A 95 -13.60 4.60 -27.38
N ALA A 96 -13.79 5.90 -27.62
CA ALA A 96 -15.11 6.50 -27.55
C ALA A 96 -16.00 5.97 -28.69
N PRO A 97 -17.29 5.66 -28.46
CA PRO A 97 -18.18 5.13 -29.51
C PRO A 97 -18.36 6.08 -30.69
N THR A 98 -18.23 7.38 -30.47
CA THR A 98 -18.42 8.44 -31.45
C THR A 98 -17.13 8.91 -32.12
N ASP A 99 -15.97 8.55 -31.54
CA ASP A 99 -14.65 8.95 -32.04
C ASP A 99 -13.64 7.85 -31.72
N LEU A 100 -13.30 7.06 -32.73
CA LEU A 100 -12.33 5.95 -32.60
C LEU A 100 -10.88 6.41 -32.38
N ALA A 101 -10.60 7.71 -32.48
CA ALA A 101 -9.28 8.26 -32.20
C ALA A 101 -9.13 8.67 -30.71
N THR A 102 -10.26 8.83 -30.00
CA THR A 102 -10.26 9.29 -28.59
C THR A 102 -10.48 8.11 -27.64
N GLY A 103 -9.53 7.89 -26.74
CA GLY A 103 -9.67 6.91 -25.67
C GLY A 103 -10.74 7.35 -24.66
N ARG A 104 -11.54 6.40 -24.19
CA ARG A 104 -12.55 6.61 -23.16
C ARG A 104 -12.10 6.10 -21.80
N ASP A 105 -11.56 4.90 -21.78
CA ASP A 105 -11.04 4.29 -20.57
C ASP A 105 -9.52 4.16 -20.70
N TYR A 106 -8.81 4.56 -19.66
CA TYR A 106 -7.36 4.47 -19.60
C TYR A 106 -6.90 3.75 -18.35
N ARG A 107 -5.77 3.07 -18.48
CA ARG A 107 -4.99 2.59 -17.35
C ARG A 107 -3.81 3.53 -17.13
N LEU A 108 -3.68 4.01 -15.91
CA LEU A 108 -2.48 4.70 -15.44
C LEU A 108 -1.61 3.69 -14.71
N GLU A 109 -0.32 3.68 -15.00
CA GLU A 109 0.66 2.81 -14.37
C GLU A 109 1.86 3.63 -13.91
N MET A 110 2.33 3.38 -12.70
CA MET A 110 3.53 3.98 -12.13
C MET A 110 4.44 2.89 -11.60
N THR A 111 5.74 2.96 -11.91
CA THR A 111 6.74 2.06 -11.36
C THR A 111 7.74 2.86 -10.56
N ALA A 112 8.07 2.37 -9.35
CA ALA A 112 9.12 2.93 -8.53
C ALA A 112 10.12 1.83 -8.15
N GLN A 113 11.41 2.13 -8.25
CA GLN A 113 12.46 1.34 -7.60
C GLN A 113 12.44 1.67 -6.12
N VAL A 114 12.23 0.68 -5.28
CA VAL A 114 12.11 0.82 -3.82
C VAL A 114 13.30 0.15 -3.16
N THR A 115 13.99 0.89 -2.30
CA THR A 115 15.10 0.39 -1.50
C THR A 115 14.80 0.60 -0.03
N ALA A 116 14.81 -0.48 0.76
CA ALA A 116 14.74 -0.42 2.21
C ALA A 116 16.08 -0.87 2.80
N ARG A 117 16.62 -0.09 3.73
CA ARG A 117 17.88 -0.35 4.42
C ARG A 117 17.72 -0.32 5.92
N GLU A 118 18.35 -1.25 6.60
CA GLU A 118 18.53 -1.18 8.04
C GLU A 118 19.57 -0.12 8.38
N ARG A 119 19.21 0.87 9.20
CA ARG A 119 20.08 2.02 9.49
C ARG A 119 21.36 1.61 10.21
N GLY A 120 21.26 0.77 11.22
CA GLY A 120 22.39 0.41 12.07
C GLY A 120 23.49 -0.39 11.35
N THR A 121 23.10 -1.28 10.44
CA THR A 121 24.03 -2.19 9.72
C THR A 121 24.30 -1.77 8.28
N GLY A 122 23.46 -0.91 7.72
CA GLY A 122 23.48 -0.56 6.28
C GLY A 122 22.96 -1.70 5.38
N ARG A 123 22.51 -2.83 5.93
CA ARG A 123 22.03 -3.98 5.17
C ARG A 123 20.82 -3.60 4.33
N VAL A 124 20.85 -3.95 3.05
CA VAL A 124 19.71 -3.82 2.17
C VAL A 124 18.73 -4.94 2.45
N LEU A 125 17.51 -4.58 2.83
CA LEU A 125 16.41 -5.50 3.11
C LEU A 125 15.59 -5.77 1.86
N VAL A 126 15.33 -4.71 1.08
CA VAL A 126 14.60 -4.74 -0.18
C VAL A 126 15.28 -3.81 -1.17
N ASP A 127 15.40 -4.23 -2.42
CA ASP A 127 15.79 -3.38 -3.55
C ASP A 127 15.18 -3.95 -4.83
N GLN A 128 13.97 -3.50 -5.16
CA GLN A 128 13.26 -4.00 -6.33
C GLN A 128 12.21 -3.00 -6.86
N PRO A 129 11.82 -3.14 -8.15
CA PRO A 129 10.76 -2.33 -8.72
C PRO A 129 9.39 -2.78 -8.20
N VAL A 130 8.57 -1.80 -7.82
CA VAL A 130 7.17 -1.97 -7.44
C VAL A 130 6.31 -1.19 -8.41
N ARG A 131 5.22 -1.80 -8.89
CA ARG A 131 4.30 -1.18 -9.85
C ARG A 131 2.94 -0.96 -9.20
N GLY A 132 2.40 0.26 -9.34
CA GLY A 132 1.01 0.58 -9.03
C GLY A 132 0.21 0.87 -10.29
N SER A 133 -1.11 0.69 -10.24
CA SER A 133 -1.99 0.99 -11.36
C SER A 133 -3.37 1.43 -10.90
N THR A 134 -4.03 2.28 -11.71
CA THR A 134 -5.44 2.64 -11.52
C THR A 134 -6.13 2.79 -12.88
N LEU A 135 -7.45 2.66 -12.87
CA LEU A 135 -8.27 2.85 -14.07
C LEU A 135 -8.98 4.20 -13.97
N ILE A 136 -9.02 4.91 -15.09
CA ILE A 136 -9.79 6.13 -15.22
C ILE A 136 -10.73 6.05 -16.43
N ARG A 137 -11.90 6.64 -16.26
CA ARG A 137 -12.84 6.89 -17.36
C ARG A 137 -12.88 8.38 -17.59
N VAL A 138 -12.56 8.76 -18.82
CA VAL A 138 -12.53 10.16 -19.24
C VAL A 138 -13.93 10.60 -19.64
N GLY A 139 -14.37 11.71 -19.04
CA GLY A 139 -15.56 12.43 -19.45
C GLY A 139 -15.22 13.49 -20.50
N SER A 140 -15.30 14.75 -20.08
CA SER A 140 -15.01 15.91 -20.95
C SER A 140 -13.54 16.35 -20.94
N ASP A 141 -12.79 16.02 -19.87
CA ASP A 141 -11.40 16.49 -19.71
C ASP A 141 -10.51 15.38 -19.12
N LEU A 142 -9.58 14.91 -19.95
CA LEU A 142 -8.60 13.89 -19.58
C LEU A 142 -7.63 14.41 -18.51
N THR A 143 -7.15 15.65 -18.62
CA THR A 143 -6.13 16.19 -17.72
C THR A 143 -6.64 16.30 -16.28
N SER A 144 -7.88 16.78 -16.10
CA SER A 144 -8.51 16.85 -14.79
C SER A 144 -8.77 15.46 -14.21
N THR A 145 -9.27 14.53 -15.04
CA THR A 145 -9.54 13.15 -14.63
C THR A 145 -8.24 12.46 -14.19
N GLU A 146 -7.19 12.61 -14.95
CA GLU A 146 -5.87 12.06 -14.64
C GLU A 146 -5.33 12.62 -13.32
N ARG A 147 -5.40 13.94 -13.13
CA ARG A 147 -4.95 14.60 -11.89
C ARG A 147 -5.68 14.08 -10.66
N GLN A 148 -6.99 13.86 -10.75
CA GLN A 148 -7.80 13.30 -9.67
C GLN A 148 -7.47 11.83 -9.35
N ALA A 149 -6.94 11.10 -10.32
CA ALA A 149 -6.58 9.70 -10.18
C ALA A 149 -5.17 9.47 -9.61
N LEU A 150 -4.28 10.47 -9.63
CA LEU A 150 -2.91 10.30 -9.11
C LEU A 150 -2.87 9.82 -7.64
N PRO A 151 -3.71 10.30 -6.71
CA PRO A 151 -3.74 9.76 -5.36
C PRO A 151 -4.14 8.28 -5.30
N LEU A 152 -5.08 7.83 -6.14
CA LEU A 152 -5.49 6.43 -6.21
C LEU A 152 -4.36 5.54 -6.76
N LEU A 153 -3.64 6.02 -7.76
CA LEU A 153 -2.47 5.36 -8.30
C LEU A 153 -1.36 5.23 -7.24
N ALA A 154 -1.13 6.30 -6.49
CA ALA A 154 -0.16 6.34 -5.41
C ALA A 154 -0.55 5.40 -4.25
N ASP A 155 -1.83 5.35 -3.88
CA ASP A 155 -2.35 4.43 -2.84
C ASP A 155 -2.16 2.96 -3.26
N ASP A 156 -2.39 2.59 -4.54
CA ASP A 156 -2.15 1.21 -5.01
C ASP A 156 -0.67 0.83 -4.95
N LEU A 157 0.22 1.72 -5.38
CA LEU A 157 1.67 1.48 -5.26
C LEU A 157 2.10 1.39 -3.80
N ALA A 158 1.62 2.29 -2.93
CA ALA A 158 1.94 2.31 -1.50
C ALA A 158 1.54 1.00 -0.80
N LYS A 159 0.34 0.46 -1.07
CA LYS A 159 -0.11 -0.84 -0.54
C LYS A 159 0.85 -1.97 -0.91
N ARG A 160 1.32 -1.99 -2.15
CA ARG A 160 2.27 -3.01 -2.62
C ARG A 160 3.64 -2.87 -1.98
N VAL A 161 4.09 -1.63 -1.75
CA VAL A 161 5.36 -1.38 -1.02
C VAL A 161 5.25 -1.85 0.43
N VAL A 162 4.14 -1.53 1.11
CA VAL A 162 3.92 -1.97 2.49
C VAL A 162 3.84 -3.48 2.58
N ALA A 163 3.04 -4.13 1.71
CA ALA A 163 2.94 -5.59 1.66
C ALA A 163 4.32 -6.25 1.45
N LEU A 164 5.11 -5.73 0.50
CA LEU A 164 6.46 -6.21 0.23
C LEU A 164 7.36 -6.15 1.46
N LEU A 165 7.28 -5.06 2.24
CA LEU A 165 8.07 -4.89 3.45
C LEU A 165 7.50 -5.68 4.64
N ALA A 166 6.20 -5.83 4.76
CA ALA A 166 5.55 -6.58 5.82
C ALA A 166 5.72 -8.11 5.68
N GLU A 167 5.76 -8.60 4.44
CA GLU A 167 5.92 -10.02 4.13
C GLU A 167 7.39 -10.48 4.08
N GLY A 168 8.34 -9.55 4.04
CA GLY A 168 9.76 -9.86 3.99
C GLY A 168 10.26 -10.58 5.24
N SER A 169 10.92 -11.72 5.05
CA SER A 169 11.57 -12.50 6.10
C SER A 169 13.05 -12.07 6.26
N TRP A 170 13.30 -10.86 6.77
CA TRP A 170 14.66 -10.35 7.01
C TRP A 170 14.96 -10.10 8.50
#